data_8f38058cb1cd8790c58b7bfcb93231f0
#
_entry.id   8f38058cb1cd8790c58b7bfcb93231f0
#
_cell.length_a   1.000
_cell.length_b   1.000
_cell.length_c   1.000
_cell.angle_alpha   90.00
_cell.angle_beta   90.00
_cell.angle_gamma   90.00
#
_symmetry.space_group_name_H-M   'P 1'
#
loop_
_entity.id
_entity.type
_entity.pdbx_description
1 polymer ?
#
loop_
_entity_poly.entity_id
_entity_poly.type
_entity_poly.pdbx_seq_one_letter_code
_entity_poly.pdbx_strand_id
1 'polypeptide(L)'
;MSIPAAFAGRLSIPVIGSPLFIISGPELVMAQCRAGIIGSFPSLNARPLAQFEEWLQRLSTELGPNDAPYAVNLIVHRSNDRLMDDLALCVKYKVPMIITSLGAREDVNEAIHSYGGIVMHDIINNKFAKKAVEKGADGLIAVAAGAGGHAGTTSPFALIREIREWFDGPLALSGSIATGEAVLAAQAMGADFGYIGSAFIATQ
;
A
#
# COMPACT_ATOMS: atom_id res chain seq x y z
N MET A 1 -12.80 3.61 12.10
CA MET A 1 -11.95 3.68 10.88
C MET A 1 -10.70 4.48 11.21
N SER A 2 -9.55 3.87 11.03
CA SER A 2 -8.24 4.45 11.33
C SER A 2 -7.55 4.94 10.04
N ILE A 3 -8.21 5.86 9.32
CA ILE A 3 -7.59 6.49 8.17
C ILE A 3 -6.53 7.47 8.70
N PRO A 4 -5.26 7.38 8.23
CA PRO A 4 -4.22 8.31 8.65
C PRO A 4 -4.66 9.76 8.46
N ALA A 5 -4.40 10.61 9.45
CA ALA A 5 -4.81 12.02 9.43
C ALA A 5 -4.31 12.77 8.18
N ALA A 6 -3.13 12.42 7.67
CA ALA A 6 -2.56 12.98 6.44
C ALA A 6 -3.39 12.67 5.18
N PHE A 7 -4.29 11.68 5.22
CA PHE A 7 -5.14 11.27 4.10
C PHE A 7 -6.60 11.71 4.27
N ALA A 8 -6.95 12.22 5.44
CA ALA A 8 -8.32 12.65 5.75
C ALA A 8 -8.78 13.75 4.78
N GLY A 9 -9.99 13.57 4.22
CA GLY A 9 -10.60 14.52 3.27
C GLY A 9 -10.05 14.46 1.84
N ARG A 10 -9.05 13.58 1.56
CA ARG A 10 -8.46 13.42 0.21
C ARG A 10 -8.95 12.16 -0.51
N LEU A 11 -9.70 11.31 0.16
CA LEU A 11 -10.21 10.06 -0.39
C LEU A 11 -11.71 10.18 -0.66
N SER A 12 -12.14 9.84 -1.88
CA SER A 12 -13.55 9.72 -2.25
C SER A 12 -14.17 8.44 -1.70
N ILE A 13 -13.40 7.35 -1.72
CA ILE A 13 -13.71 6.05 -1.14
C ILE A 13 -12.45 5.46 -0.51
N PRO A 14 -12.56 4.64 0.53
CA PRO A 14 -11.40 4.07 1.22
C PRO A 14 -10.83 2.87 0.46
N VAL A 15 -10.14 3.14 -0.63
CA VAL A 15 -9.54 2.14 -1.50
C VAL A 15 -8.06 2.45 -1.73
N ILE A 16 -7.26 1.40 -1.74
CA ILE A 16 -5.88 1.40 -2.21
C ILE A 16 -5.83 0.55 -3.47
N GLY A 17 -5.45 1.14 -4.60
CA GLY A 17 -5.09 0.39 -5.80
C GLY A 17 -3.81 -0.39 -5.55
N SER A 18 -3.84 -1.72 -5.61
CA SER A 18 -2.66 -2.53 -5.32
C SER A 18 -1.57 -2.35 -6.37
N PRO A 19 -0.28 -2.44 -5.99
CA PRO A 19 0.84 -2.31 -6.92
C PRO A 19 0.91 -3.54 -7.83
N LEU A 20 0.55 -3.37 -9.09
CA LEU A 20 0.52 -4.45 -10.08
C LEU A 20 1.86 -4.54 -10.82
N PHE A 21 2.52 -5.69 -10.73
CA PHE A 21 3.79 -5.93 -11.44
C PHE A 21 3.60 -5.72 -12.95
N ILE A 22 4.53 -4.97 -13.59
CA ILE A 22 4.53 -4.55 -15.00
C ILE A 22 3.41 -3.54 -15.34
N ILE A 23 2.23 -3.63 -14.74
CA ILE A 23 1.03 -2.87 -15.13
C ILE A 23 0.99 -1.49 -14.49
N SER A 24 1.25 -1.40 -13.17
CA SER A 24 1.19 -0.11 -12.48
C SER A 24 2.35 0.77 -12.87
N GLY A 25 2.04 1.91 -13.46
CA GLY A 25 2.94 2.99 -13.82
C GLY A 25 2.36 4.35 -13.42
N PRO A 26 3.05 5.47 -13.71
CA PRO A 26 2.62 6.80 -13.30
C PRO A 26 1.21 7.16 -13.78
N GLU A 27 0.86 6.79 -15.00
CA GLU A 27 -0.44 7.11 -15.61
C GLU A 27 -1.59 6.49 -14.81
N LEU A 28 -1.51 5.19 -14.50
CA LEU A 28 -2.52 4.51 -13.70
C LEU A 28 -2.58 5.09 -12.28
N VAL A 29 -1.43 5.31 -11.66
CA VAL A 29 -1.35 5.87 -10.29
C VAL A 29 -1.97 7.26 -10.23
N MET A 30 -1.65 8.14 -11.19
CA MET A 30 -2.24 9.48 -11.25
C MET A 30 -3.74 9.45 -11.49
N ALA A 31 -4.22 8.57 -12.38
CA ALA A 31 -5.64 8.39 -12.62
C ALA A 31 -6.37 7.94 -11.33
N GLN A 32 -5.80 6.99 -10.60
CA GLN A 32 -6.33 6.54 -9.31
C GLN A 32 -6.36 7.67 -8.27
N CYS A 33 -5.24 8.41 -8.12
CA CYS A 33 -5.17 9.52 -7.17
C CYS A 33 -6.16 10.64 -7.49
N ARG A 34 -6.32 11.01 -8.76
CA ARG A 34 -7.30 12.00 -9.23
C ARG A 34 -8.75 11.52 -9.06
N ALA A 35 -8.99 10.22 -9.12
CA ALA A 35 -10.28 9.61 -8.82
C ALA A 35 -10.58 9.54 -7.31
N GLY A 36 -9.64 9.94 -6.45
CA GLY A 36 -9.81 9.98 -5.00
C GLY A 36 -9.57 8.65 -4.30
N ILE A 37 -8.73 7.78 -4.87
CA ILE A 37 -8.24 6.56 -4.21
C ILE A 37 -6.71 6.56 -4.17
N ILE A 38 -6.12 5.86 -3.22
CA ILE A 38 -4.66 5.75 -3.13
C ILE A 38 -4.15 4.90 -4.29
N GLY A 39 -3.45 5.52 -5.25
CA GLY A 39 -2.79 4.80 -6.33
C GLY A 39 -1.44 4.25 -5.89
N SER A 40 -1.04 3.07 -6.39
CA SER A 40 0.27 2.51 -6.04
C SER A 40 0.97 1.78 -7.17
N PHE A 41 2.30 1.70 -7.10
CA PHE A 41 3.13 0.94 -8.03
C PHE A 41 4.35 0.33 -7.32
N PRO A 42 4.87 -0.82 -7.81
CA PRO A 42 6.14 -1.36 -7.34
C PRO A 42 7.32 -0.53 -7.85
N SER A 43 8.28 -0.18 -6.99
CA SER A 43 9.50 0.52 -7.42
C SER A 43 10.25 -0.25 -8.52
N LEU A 44 10.20 -1.58 -8.47
CA LEU A 44 10.83 -2.47 -9.42
C LEU A 44 10.17 -2.50 -10.82
N ASN A 45 9.01 -1.86 -11.01
CA ASN A 45 8.44 -1.66 -12.35
C ASN A 45 9.24 -0.64 -13.15
N ALA A 46 9.80 0.38 -12.50
CA ALA A 46 10.65 1.36 -13.13
C ALA A 46 12.09 0.82 -13.26
N ARG A 47 12.58 0.70 -14.49
CA ARG A 47 13.93 0.19 -14.82
C ARG A 47 14.54 0.99 -15.96
N PRO A 48 15.72 1.60 -15.78
CA PRO A 48 16.64 1.56 -14.63
C PRO A 48 16.20 2.45 -13.44
N LEU A 49 17.08 2.60 -12.43
CA LEU A 49 16.82 3.45 -11.26
C LEU A 49 16.47 4.90 -11.63
N ALA A 50 17.08 5.43 -12.67
CA ALA A 50 16.78 6.79 -13.19
C ALA A 50 15.32 6.93 -13.63
N GLN A 51 14.71 5.88 -14.16
CA GLN A 51 13.27 5.89 -14.50
C GLN A 51 12.40 5.94 -13.24
N PHE A 52 12.82 5.28 -12.14
CA PHE A 52 12.12 5.37 -10.88
C PHE A 52 12.13 6.81 -10.34
N GLU A 53 13.28 7.49 -10.43
CA GLU A 53 13.38 8.90 -10.04
C GLU A 53 12.49 9.80 -10.91
N GLU A 54 12.48 9.59 -12.23
CA GLU A 54 11.58 10.31 -13.15
C GLU A 54 10.11 10.13 -12.77
N TRP A 55 9.68 8.89 -12.46
CA TRP A 55 8.31 8.62 -12.04
C TRP A 55 7.94 9.34 -10.73
N LEU A 56 8.84 9.34 -9.75
CA LEU A 56 8.62 10.06 -8.49
C LEU A 56 8.53 11.56 -8.70
N GLN A 57 9.39 12.12 -9.57
CA GLN A 57 9.36 13.53 -9.93
C GLN A 57 8.02 13.89 -10.58
N ARG A 58 7.54 13.11 -11.53
CA ARG A 58 6.23 13.30 -12.16
C ARG A 58 5.11 13.27 -11.15
N LEU A 59 5.03 12.24 -10.32
CA LEU A 59 3.97 12.11 -9.32
C LEU A 59 3.98 13.28 -8.33
N SER A 60 5.16 13.74 -7.91
CA SER A 60 5.28 14.86 -6.96
C SER A 60 4.92 16.22 -7.57
N THR A 61 5.01 16.37 -8.90
CA THR A 61 4.72 17.65 -9.58
C THR A 61 3.33 17.69 -10.21
N GLU A 62 2.80 16.55 -10.66
CA GLU A 62 1.54 16.46 -11.39
C GLU A 62 0.32 16.19 -10.48
N LEU A 63 0.53 15.66 -9.26
CA LEU A 63 -0.52 15.48 -8.26
C LEU A 63 -0.62 16.72 -7.36
N GLY A 64 -1.84 17.22 -7.21
CA GLY A 64 -2.13 18.39 -6.39
C GLY A 64 -2.51 18.04 -4.93
N PRO A 65 -2.69 19.05 -4.09
CA PRO A 65 -3.02 18.84 -2.66
C PRO A 65 -4.40 18.23 -2.44
N ASN A 66 -5.29 18.30 -3.43
CA ASN A 66 -6.64 17.74 -3.36
C ASN A 66 -6.70 16.30 -3.92
N ASP A 67 -5.69 15.86 -4.66
CA ASP A 67 -5.63 14.50 -5.15
C ASP A 67 -5.33 13.53 -3.98
N ALA A 68 -5.81 12.29 -4.07
CA ALA A 68 -5.45 11.28 -3.09
C ALA A 68 -3.92 11.06 -3.09
N PRO A 69 -3.32 10.67 -1.96
CA PRO A 69 -1.89 10.37 -1.92
C PRO A 69 -1.56 9.13 -2.74
N TYR A 70 -0.33 9.06 -3.25
CA TYR A 70 0.16 7.83 -3.88
C TYR A 70 1.02 7.01 -2.93
N ALA A 71 1.23 5.75 -3.29
CA ALA A 71 2.10 4.84 -2.57
C ALA A 71 3.13 4.18 -3.49
N VAL A 72 4.28 3.83 -2.93
CA VAL A 72 5.31 3.00 -3.59
C VAL A 72 5.45 1.69 -2.84
N ASN A 73 5.43 0.58 -3.55
CA ASN A 73 5.74 -0.72 -2.97
C ASN A 73 7.23 -1.01 -3.06
N LEU A 74 7.82 -1.31 -1.90
CA LEU A 74 9.20 -1.75 -1.75
C LEU A 74 9.25 -3.22 -1.33
N ILE A 75 9.91 -4.03 -2.13
CA ILE A 75 10.25 -5.40 -1.77
C ILE A 75 11.45 -5.36 -0.82
N VAL A 76 11.21 -5.61 0.48
CA VAL A 76 12.26 -5.51 1.51
C VAL A 76 13.02 -6.82 1.74
N HIS A 77 12.86 -7.78 0.83
CA HIS A 77 13.61 -9.04 0.88
C HIS A 77 15.09 -8.82 0.53
N ARG A 78 15.98 -9.59 1.15
CA ARG A 78 17.45 -9.51 0.97
C ARG A 78 17.93 -9.69 -0.47
N SER A 79 17.12 -10.28 -1.35
CA SER A 79 17.46 -10.44 -2.78
C SER A 79 17.18 -9.18 -3.61
N ASN A 80 16.65 -8.12 -3.02
CA ASN A 80 16.44 -6.86 -3.72
C ASN A 80 17.66 -5.96 -3.53
N ASP A 81 18.59 -6.02 -4.46
CA ASP A 81 19.83 -5.25 -4.42
C ASP A 81 19.59 -3.73 -4.60
N ARG A 82 18.44 -3.33 -5.14
CA ARG A 82 18.07 -1.92 -5.34
C ARG A 82 17.38 -1.28 -4.13
N LEU A 83 17.04 -2.06 -3.10
CA LEU A 83 16.19 -1.58 -2.01
C LEU A 83 16.67 -0.26 -1.40
N MET A 84 17.96 -0.13 -1.12
CA MET A 84 18.49 1.06 -0.43
C MET A 84 18.52 2.28 -1.35
N ASP A 85 18.77 2.10 -2.63
CA ASP A 85 18.72 3.18 -3.63
C ASP A 85 17.26 3.64 -3.86
N ASP A 86 16.33 2.69 -3.98
CA ASP A 86 14.90 2.98 -4.08
C ASP A 86 14.39 3.72 -2.82
N LEU A 87 14.82 3.28 -1.64
CA LEU A 87 14.49 3.94 -0.37
C LEU A 87 15.00 5.37 -0.30
N ALA A 88 16.25 5.59 -0.72
CA ALA A 88 16.83 6.94 -0.75
C ALA A 88 16.03 7.90 -1.64
N LEU A 89 15.54 7.42 -2.79
CA LEU A 89 14.66 8.19 -3.65
C LEU A 89 13.28 8.43 -3.01
N CYS A 90 12.70 7.44 -2.35
CA CYS A 90 11.44 7.62 -1.61
C CYS A 90 11.56 8.70 -0.53
N VAL A 91 12.67 8.72 0.21
CA VAL A 91 12.97 9.76 1.21
C VAL A 91 13.16 11.13 0.55
N LYS A 92 13.94 11.20 -0.53
CA LYS A 92 14.19 12.44 -1.29
C LYS A 92 12.91 13.10 -1.76
N TYR A 93 11.98 12.32 -2.30
CA TYR A 93 10.70 12.81 -2.84
C TYR A 93 9.56 12.79 -1.81
N LYS A 94 9.84 12.42 -0.56
CA LYS A 94 8.87 12.35 0.56
C LYS A 94 7.60 11.60 0.15
N VAL A 95 7.76 10.39 -0.38
CA VAL A 95 6.63 9.56 -0.81
C VAL A 95 5.62 9.39 0.32
N PRO A 96 4.34 9.76 0.13
CA PRO A 96 3.38 9.84 1.23
C PRO A 96 3.12 8.51 1.95
N MET A 97 3.13 7.41 1.21
CA MET A 97 2.91 6.08 1.75
C MET A 97 3.86 5.07 1.10
N ILE A 98 4.44 4.21 1.93
CA ILE A 98 5.22 3.05 1.47
C ILE A 98 4.45 1.78 1.81
N ILE A 99 4.40 0.85 0.86
CA ILE A 99 3.92 -0.52 1.06
C ILE A 99 5.14 -1.43 1.10
N THR A 100 5.42 -2.06 2.24
CA THR A 100 6.54 -3.00 2.35
C THR A 100 6.06 -4.44 2.20
N SER A 101 6.80 -5.24 1.44
CA SER A 101 6.46 -6.63 1.12
C SER A 101 7.65 -7.58 1.31
N LEU A 102 7.35 -8.86 1.62
CA LEU A 102 8.32 -9.95 1.73
C LEU A 102 9.36 -9.76 2.84
N GLY A 103 8.95 -9.23 3.97
CA GLY A 103 9.77 -9.04 5.18
C GLY A 103 9.48 -7.71 5.83
N ALA A 104 9.82 -7.56 7.11
CA ALA A 104 9.69 -6.33 7.87
C ALA A 104 11.09 -5.83 8.28
N ARG A 105 11.41 -4.57 7.94
CA ARG A 105 12.71 -3.93 8.20
C ARG A 105 12.50 -2.60 8.92
N GLU A 106 13.06 -2.54 10.12
CA GLU A 106 12.98 -1.37 11.01
C GLU A 106 13.68 -0.14 10.40
N ASP A 107 14.89 -0.33 9.86
CA ASP A 107 15.65 0.73 9.21
C ASP A 107 14.92 1.38 8.01
N VAL A 108 14.15 0.59 7.25
CA VAL A 108 13.31 1.10 6.18
C VAL A 108 12.17 1.95 6.75
N ASN A 109 11.50 1.45 7.78
CA ASN A 109 10.37 2.14 8.41
C ASN A 109 10.82 3.47 9.05
N GLU A 110 11.94 3.45 9.79
CA GLU A 110 12.54 4.65 10.40
C GLU A 110 12.88 5.72 9.34
N ALA A 111 13.46 5.31 8.21
CA ALA A 111 13.78 6.22 7.12
C ALA A 111 12.52 6.92 6.56
N ILE A 112 11.41 6.20 6.42
CA ILE A 112 10.14 6.76 5.96
C ILE A 112 9.52 7.67 7.03
N HIS A 113 9.55 7.28 8.29
CA HIS A 113 9.06 8.10 9.39
C HIS A 113 9.84 9.40 9.56
N SER A 114 11.12 9.45 9.17
CA SER A 114 11.98 10.65 9.31
C SER A 114 11.41 11.90 8.63
N TYR A 115 10.54 11.73 7.62
CA TYR A 115 9.90 12.85 6.92
C TYR A 115 8.36 12.86 7.10
N GLY A 116 7.81 11.99 7.94
CA GLY A 116 6.37 11.88 8.21
C GLY A 116 5.59 11.01 7.21
N GLY A 117 6.29 10.16 6.44
CA GLY A 117 5.67 9.15 5.58
C GLY A 117 5.04 8.02 6.40
N ILE A 118 4.13 7.28 5.80
CA ILE A 118 3.37 6.19 6.42
C ILE A 118 3.81 4.87 5.82
N VAL A 119 3.97 3.84 6.65
CA VAL A 119 4.32 2.48 6.21
C VAL A 119 3.16 1.52 6.44
N MET A 120 2.65 0.96 5.35
CA MET A 120 1.73 -0.18 5.37
C MET A 120 2.50 -1.46 5.02
N HIS A 121 2.28 -2.54 5.77
CA HIS A 121 2.96 -3.81 5.51
C HIS A 121 1.99 -4.90 5.10
N ASP A 122 2.27 -5.63 4.01
CA ASP A 122 1.45 -6.75 3.58
C ASP A 122 1.72 -8.01 4.44
N ILE A 123 0.65 -8.64 4.89
CA ILE A 123 0.71 -9.82 5.76
C ILE A 123 -0.32 -10.87 5.33
N ILE A 124 0.00 -12.13 5.61
CA ILE A 124 -0.87 -13.27 5.29
C ILE A 124 -1.43 -13.97 6.52
N ASN A 125 -0.97 -13.61 7.71
CA ASN A 125 -1.43 -14.16 8.99
C ASN A 125 -1.06 -13.26 10.16
N ASN A 126 -1.62 -13.57 11.32
CA ASN A 126 -1.46 -12.81 12.56
C ASN A 126 0.00 -12.78 13.08
N LYS A 127 0.79 -13.86 12.86
CA LYS A 127 2.21 -13.90 13.25
C LYS A 127 3.03 -12.84 12.51
N PHE A 128 2.83 -12.73 11.19
CA PHE A 128 3.52 -11.71 10.39
C PHE A 128 2.99 -10.31 10.68
N ALA A 129 1.69 -10.17 10.97
CA ALA A 129 1.11 -8.90 11.38
C ALA A 129 1.78 -8.33 12.64
N LYS A 130 1.90 -9.14 13.69
CA LYS A 130 2.59 -8.73 14.93
C LYS A 130 4.04 -8.33 14.67
N LYS A 131 4.76 -9.14 13.89
CA LYS A 131 6.16 -8.84 13.53
C LYS A 131 6.29 -7.51 12.74
N ALA A 132 5.36 -7.22 11.84
CA ALA A 132 5.38 -5.97 11.09
C ALA A 132 5.21 -4.74 12.01
N VAL A 133 4.25 -4.81 12.92
CA VAL A 133 4.01 -3.74 13.92
C VAL A 133 5.19 -3.58 14.89
N GLU A 134 5.77 -4.69 15.37
CA GLU A 134 7.00 -4.67 16.19
C GLU A 134 8.17 -3.98 15.49
N LYS A 135 8.21 -4.03 14.16
CA LYS A 135 9.22 -3.37 13.32
C LYS A 135 8.83 -1.96 12.87
N GLY A 136 7.74 -1.41 13.39
CA GLY A 136 7.34 -0.03 13.20
C GLY A 136 6.43 0.20 12.00
N ALA A 137 5.74 -0.81 11.46
CA ALA A 137 4.69 -0.55 10.46
C ALA A 137 3.52 0.20 11.12
N ASP A 138 3.03 1.27 10.48
CA ASP A 138 1.89 2.06 10.95
C ASP A 138 0.57 1.35 10.68
N GLY A 139 0.53 0.58 9.60
CA GLY A 139 -0.66 -0.13 9.17
C GLY A 139 -0.37 -1.47 8.51
N LEU A 140 -1.42 -2.24 8.31
CA LEU A 140 -1.35 -3.60 7.77
C LEU A 140 -2.22 -3.75 6.53
N ILE A 141 -1.75 -4.56 5.57
CA ILE A 141 -2.52 -5.03 4.43
C ILE A 141 -2.74 -6.52 4.60
N ALA A 142 -3.94 -6.92 5.01
CA ALA A 142 -4.31 -8.32 5.20
C ALA A 142 -4.56 -8.98 3.83
N VAL A 143 -3.60 -9.75 3.36
CA VAL A 143 -3.67 -10.49 2.09
C VAL A 143 -4.31 -11.84 2.36
N ALA A 144 -5.63 -11.87 2.31
CA ALA A 144 -6.45 -13.03 2.66
C ALA A 144 -6.63 -14.01 1.48
N ALA A 145 -7.31 -15.11 1.74
CA ALA A 145 -7.77 -16.01 0.69
C ALA A 145 -8.62 -15.27 -0.35
N GLY A 146 -8.37 -15.53 -1.62
CA GLY A 146 -9.00 -14.82 -2.75
C GLY A 146 -8.20 -13.61 -3.26
N ALA A 147 -7.11 -13.22 -2.61
CA ALA A 147 -6.17 -12.26 -3.17
C ALA A 147 -5.34 -12.87 -4.31
N GLY A 148 -4.88 -12.03 -5.23
CA GLY A 148 -3.90 -12.43 -6.24
C GLY A 148 -2.46 -12.46 -5.69
N GLY A 149 -1.52 -13.01 -6.47
CA GLY A 149 -0.10 -13.05 -6.10
C GLY A 149 0.19 -14.02 -4.95
N HIS A 150 1.04 -13.61 -4.00
CA HIS A 150 1.43 -14.41 -2.83
C HIS A 150 0.38 -14.32 -1.72
N ALA A 151 -0.83 -14.83 -2.02
CA ALA A 151 -1.96 -14.74 -1.10
C ALA A 151 -1.84 -15.70 0.10
N GLY A 152 -2.42 -15.27 1.22
CA GLY A 152 -2.67 -16.14 2.35
C GLY A 152 -3.84 -17.11 2.08
N THR A 153 -3.95 -18.12 2.93
CA THR A 153 -5.04 -19.12 2.88
C THR A 153 -6.13 -18.86 3.91
N THR A 154 -5.91 -17.88 4.79
CA THR A 154 -6.87 -17.52 5.85
C THR A 154 -8.05 -16.75 5.26
N SER A 155 -9.26 -17.15 5.66
CA SER A 155 -10.48 -16.42 5.30
C SER A 155 -10.39 -14.95 5.71
N PRO A 156 -10.86 -13.99 4.89
CA PRO A 156 -10.87 -12.57 5.25
C PRO A 156 -11.63 -12.31 6.54
N PHE A 157 -12.74 -13.01 6.81
CA PHE A 157 -13.51 -12.89 8.05
C PHE A 157 -12.67 -13.24 9.29
N ALA A 158 -11.91 -14.34 9.24
CA ALA A 158 -11.07 -14.76 10.34
C ALA A 158 -9.86 -13.83 10.52
N LEU A 159 -9.15 -13.53 9.41
CA LEU A 159 -7.91 -12.75 9.46
C LEU A 159 -8.14 -11.32 9.99
N ILE A 160 -9.17 -10.64 9.50
CA ILE A 160 -9.50 -9.28 9.98
C ILE A 160 -9.90 -9.32 11.45
N ARG A 161 -10.74 -10.29 11.86
CA ARG A 161 -11.17 -10.42 13.24
C ARG A 161 -10.01 -10.64 14.20
N GLU A 162 -9.12 -11.59 13.89
CA GLU A 162 -7.93 -11.87 14.69
C GLU A 162 -7.00 -10.67 14.85
N ILE A 163 -6.80 -9.90 13.76
CA ILE A 163 -5.97 -8.71 13.81
C ILE A 163 -6.61 -7.63 14.66
N ARG A 164 -7.92 -7.38 14.53
CA ARG A 164 -8.65 -6.36 15.28
C ARG A 164 -8.77 -6.62 16.78
N GLU A 165 -8.47 -7.83 17.25
CA GLU A 165 -8.40 -8.11 18.69
C GLU A 165 -7.25 -7.38 19.40
N TRP A 166 -6.23 -6.94 18.67
CA TRP A 166 -5.03 -6.35 19.25
C TRP A 166 -4.46 -5.14 18.48
N PHE A 167 -4.99 -4.85 17.29
CA PHE A 167 -4.47 -3.78 16.42
C PHE A 167 -5.57 -2.80 16.02
N ASP A 168 -5.42 -1.55 16.43
CA ASP A 168 -6.36 -0.45 16.15
C ASP A 168 -5.87 0.48 15.02
N GLY A 169 -4.68 0.26 14.48
CA GLY A 169 -4.11 1.05 13.39
C GLY A 169 -4.78 0.81 12.03
N PRO A 170 -4.33 1.51 10.98
CA PRO A 170 -4.85 1.36 9.62
C PRO A 170 -4.77 -0.09 9.12
N LEU A 171 -5.89 -0.62 8.63
CA LEU A 171 -5.99 -2.00 8.15
C LEU A 171 -6.69 -2.05 6.79
N ALA A 172 -5.98 -2.55 5.78
CA ALA A 172 -6.55 -2.82 4.47
C ALA A 172 -6.84 -4.32 4.31
N LEU A 173 -7.91 -4.67 3.60
CA LEU A 173 -8.22 -6.03 3.22
C LEU A 173 -8.00 -6.24 1.72
N SER A 174 -7.22 -7.26 1.37
CA SER A 174 -7.04 -7.78 0.02
C SER A 174 -7.64 -9.19 -0.10
N GLY A 175 -8.41 -9.40 -1.14
CA GLY A 175 -9.01 -10.70 -1.47
C GLY A 175 -10.38 -10.56 -2.12
N SER A 176 -10.46 -10.77 -3.44
CA SER A 176 -11.71 -10.77 -4.23
C SER A 176 -12.57 -9.50 -4.08
N ILE A 177 -11.94 -8.34 -3.86
CA ILE A 177 -12.63 -7.05 -3.75
C ILE A 177 -12.54 -6.36 -5.11
N ALA A 178 -13.69 -6.07 -5.74
CA ALA A 178 -13.75 -5.43 -7.05
C ALA A 178 -14.95 -4.46 -7.21
N THR A 179 -15.84 -4.39 -6.22
CA THR A 179 -17.04 -3.55 -6.26
C THR A 179 -17.19 -2.71 -4.98
N GLY A 180 -18.04 -1.68 -5.03
CA GLY A 180 -18.34 -0.85 -3.86
C GLY A 180 -18.94 -1.64 -2.70
N GLU A 181 -19.81 -2.63 -3.00
CA GLU A 181 -20.40 -3.52 -2.00
C GLU A 181 -19.34 -4.37 -1.30
N ALA A 182 -18.31 -4.84 -2.04
CA ALA A 182 -17.22 -5.59 -1.45
C ALA A 182 -16.33 -4.69 -0.58
N VAL A 183 -16.14 -3.42 -0.94
CA VAL A 183 -15.45 -2.43 -0.08
C VAL A 183 -16.26 -2.19 1.20
N LEU A 184 -17.58 -2.02 1.10
CA LEU A 184 -18.44 -1.86 2.28
C LEU A 184 -18.42 -3.13 3.17
N ALA A 185 -18.41 -4.32 2.57
CA ALA A 185 -18.28 -5.58 3.31
C ALA A 185 -16.94 -5.66 4.06
N ALA A 186 -15.83 -5.24 3.44
CA ALA A 186 -14.53 -5.17 4.09
C ALA A 186 -14.56 -4.22 5.32
N GLN A 187 -15.20 -3.07 5.19
CA GLN A 187 -15.38 -2.13 6.30
C GLN A 187 -16.28 -2.71 7.41
N ALA A 188 -17.37 -3.40 7.05
CA ALA A 188 -18.25 -4.07 8.02
C ALA A 188 -17.52 -5.17 8.82
N MET A 189 -16.51 -5.82 8.21
CA MET A 189 -15.64 -6.77 8.91
C MET A 189 -14.60 -6.10 9.83
N GLY A 190 -14.36 -4.81 9.67
CA GLY A 190 -13.39 -4.05 10.48
C GLY A 190 -12.15 -3.55 9.72
N ALA A 191 -12.04 -3.76 8.41
CA ALA A 191 -11.01 -3.12 7.62
C ALA A 191 -11.31 -1.63 7.42
N ASP A 192 -10.28 -0.79 7.29
CA ASP A 192 -10.42 0.62 6.96
C ASP A 192 -10.43 0.83 5.46
N PHE A 193 -9.71 -0.02 4.71
CA PHE A 193 -9.53 0.08 3.26
C PHE A 193 -9.81 -1.23 2.54
N GLY A 194 -10.38 -1.14 1.33
CA GLY A 194 -10.28 -2.20 0.33
C GLY A 194 -8.96 -2.08 -0.44
N TYR A 195 -8.27 -3.21 -0.64
CA TYR A 195 -7.03 -3.28 -1.43
C TYR A 195 -7.31 -4.02 -2.73
N ILE A 196 -7.34 -3.30 -3.86
CA ILE A 196 -7.91 -3.76 -5.12
C ILE A 196 -6.85 -3.79 -6.22
N GLY A 197 -6.69 -4.93 -6.87
CA GLY A 197 -5.75 -5.12 -7.98
C GLY A 197 -6.43 -5.36 -9.32
N SER A 198 -7.06 -6.52 -9.47
CA SER A 198 -7.53 -7.05 -10.77
C SER A 198 -8.50 -6.12 -11.52
N ALA A 199 -9.32 -5.36 -10.80
CA ALA A 199 -10.24 -4.40 -11.41
C ALA A 199 -9.53 -3.29 -12.20
N PHE A 200 -8.27 -2.97 -11.85
CA PHE A 200 -7.47 -1.94 -12.52
C PHE A 200 -6.62 -2.47 -13.68
N ILE A 201 -6.57 -3.77 -13.93
CA ILE A 201 -5.79 -4.35 -15.05
C ILE A 201 -6.38 -3.95 -16.41
N ALA A 202 -7.70 -3.83 -16.49
CA ALA A 202 -8.44 -3.54 -17.73
C ALA A 202 -8.90 -2.07 -17.81
N THR A 203 -8.42 -1.18 -16.95
CA THR A 203 -8.72 0.26 -17.05
C THR A 203 -7.87 0.90 -18.15
N GLN A 204 -8.49 1.82 -18.91
CA GLN A 204 -7.82 2.59 -19.96
C GLN A 204 -7.36 3.93 -19.43
#